data_bf8271bcd1e0b7e87ece2297cb6ecdf7
#
_entry.id   bf8271bcd1e0b7e87ece2297cb6ecdf7
#
_cell.length_a   1.000
_cell.length_b   1.000
_cell.length_c   1.000
_cell.angle_alpha   90.00
_cell.angle_beta   90.00
_cell.angle_gamma   90.00
#
_symmetry.space_group_name_H-M   'P 1'
#
loop_
_entity.id
_entity.type
_entity.pdbx_description
1 polymer ?
#
loop_
_entity_poly.entity_id
_entity_poly.type
_entity_poly.pdbx_seq_one_letter_code
_entity_poly.pdbx_strand_id
1 'polypeptide(L)'
;MNRLTRWIAGAHAAMTAVILAVVVFCYAGTVFDSRKEYPLSQGAMLLLGAALLLLLALVMRRWEKARPARGKGLFFWGALFVLQATLSYFAYFMTDWDVKSILESAYAIAGGDAYIEYYYYYLYPNNTVLTLIFAGIMRAFRVLSPGAGLERCTYILIVFQCAINTAVGMLTARLARRLTGSEQMGRLTVLVYAAFVGLSPWVMIPYSDSVGLIFPIALLGLYLHAREHERAFWAWPALGALAALGYLIKPQTLIAVIAIALIEGAQLLLSWSPGALAARLGSLALVLWLGVGPCFDVVLDVSPIKRNDEMNMGVLHYLMMGLNEETNGSFYLEDMLASSGVKESGARRQMQLETIRARITDRSPRDWAEHLTKKTLTNFADGSFAWGIEGVFFAQPIEDKDAVLSPLLKDLINSDDGRRYPILAAHFQILWLGLLAGSLLAGGALRRMQGAQREVLAVMLLSLIGLALFETIF
;
A
#
# COMPACT_ATOMS: atom_id res chain seq x y z
N MET A 1 -8.30 26.15 12.30
CA MET A 1 -7.91 25.48 11.04
C MET A 1 -6.61 26.01 10.42
N ASN A 2 -6.45 27.31 10.14
CA ASN A 2 -5.23 27.82 9.46
C ASN A 2 -3.90 27.56 10.19
N ARG A 3 -3.90 27.50 11.52
CA ARG A 3 -2.69 27.11 12.28
C ARG A 3 -2.43 25.60 12.19
N LEU A 4 -3.45 24.77 12.38
CA LEU A 4 -3.33 23.31 12.31
C LEU A 4 -2.81 22.84 10.95
N THR A 5 -3.41 23.32 9.85
CA THR A 5 -2.97 22.93 8.49
C THR A 5 -1.53 23.40 8.19
N ARG A 6 -1.08 24.54 8.75
CA ARG A 6 0.31 24.97 8.63
C ARG A 6 1.28 24.05 9.39
N TRP A 7 0.88 23.60 10.59
CA TRP A 7 1.67 22.64 11.36
C TRP A 7 1.79 21.30 10.64
N ILE A 8 0.68 20.77 10.10
CA ILE A 8 0.70 19.53 9.31
C ILE A 8 1.63 19.66 8.10
N ALA A 9 1.52 20.75 7.35
CA ALA A 9 2.39 21.00 6.20
C ALA A 9 3.87 21.12 6.59
N GLY A 10 4.16 21.78 7.72
CA GLY A 10 5.52 21.90 8.25
C GLY A 10 6.09 20.55 8.70
N ALA A 11 5.32 19.79 9.44
CA ALA A 11 5.70 18.45 9.91
C ALA A 11 5.96 17.50 8.72
N HIS A 12 5.06 17.47 7.73
CA HIS A 12 5.24 16.68 6.51
C HIS A 12 6.52 17.09 5.76
N ALA A 13 6.73 18.40 5.55
CA ALA A 13 7.93 18.87 4.85
C ALA A 13 9.22 18.52 5.61
N ALA A 14 9.23 18.68 6.95
CA ALA A 14 10.38 18.32 7.78
C ALA A 14 10.67 16.81 7.70
N MET A 15 9.65 15.97 7.86
CA MET A 15 9.77 14.51 7.75
C MET A 15 10.29 14.10 6.37
N THR A 16 9.71 14.60 5.29
CA THR A 16 10.15 14.28 3.92
C THR A 16 11.58 14.75 3.66
N ALA A 17 11.96 15.92 4.18
CA ALA A 17 13.34 16.42 4.06
C ALA A 17 14.33 15.52 4.80
N VAL A 18 13.99 15.02 6.00
CA VAL A 18 14.81 14.07 6.75
C VAL A 18 14.93 12.74 5.97
N ILE A 19 13.84 12.19 5.48
CA ILE A 19 13.84 10.97 4.66
C ILE A 19 14.76 11.15 3.44
N LEU A 20 14.59 12.22 2.67
CA LEU A 20 15.45 12.50 1.52
C LEU A 20 16.91 12.66 1.90
N ALA A 21 17.23 13.36 3.00
CA ALA A 21 18.58 13.51 3.48
C ALA A 21 19.21 12.16 3.85
N VAL A 22 18.49 11.32 4.59
CA VAL A 22 18.96 9.97 4.95
C VAL A 22 19.18 9.14 3.68
N VAL A 23 18.23 9.10 2.76
CA VAL A 23 18.36 8.32 1.52
C VAL A 23 19.52 8.81 0.64
N VAL A 24 19.72 10.12 0.52
CA VAL A 24 20.78 10.68 -0.35
C VAL A 24 22.17 10.57 0.27
N PHE A 25 22.32 10.83 1.57
CA PHE A 25 23.62 10.98 2.22
C PHE A 25 24.05 9.77 3.05
N CYS A 26 23.10 8.94 3.54
CA CYS A 26 23.41 7.78 4.37
C CYS A 26 23.31 6.45 3.59
N TYR A 27 22.90 6.49 2.32
CA TYR A 27 22.87 5.31 1.48
C TYR A 27 24.29 4.83 1.16
N ALA A 28 24.72 3.75 1.83
CA ALA A 28 26.02 3.12 1.64
C ALA A 28 25.85 1.68 1.14
N GLY A 29 25.32 1.55 -0.08
CA GLY A 29 24.92 0.24 -0.60
C GLY A 29 23.54 -0.17 -0.09
N THR A 30 23.16 -1.41 -0.29
CA THR A 30 21.87 -1.89 0.20
C THR A 30 21.95 -2.28 1.66
N VAL A 31 21.02 -1.84 2.44
CA VAL A 31 20.85 -2.26 3.84
C VAL A 31 20.45 -3.75 3.91
N PHE A 32 19.90 -4.30 2.83
CA PHE A 32 19.41 -5.66 2.73
C PHE A 32 20.14 -6.55 1.75
N ASP A 33 20.71 -6.01 0.67
CA ASP A 33 21.25 -6.83 -0.39
C ASP A 33 22.29 -6.10 -1.23
N SER A 34 23.50 -6.66 -1.29
CA SER A 34 24.58 -6.27 -2.19
C SER A 34 24.22 -6.36 -3.69
N ARG A 35 23.09 -6.98 -4.02
CA ARG A 35 22.59 -7.16 -5.40
C ARG A 35 21.95 -5.90 -6.01
N LYS A 36 21.69 -4.86 -5.22
CA LYS A 36 21.07 -3.60 -5.69
C LYS A 36 22.09 -2.49 -5.91
N GLU A 37 23.00 -2.67 -6.83
CA GLU A 37 23.81 -1.56 -7.31
C GLU A 37 22.99 -0.74 -8.31
N TYR A 38 22.51 0.41 -7.88
CA TYR A 38 21.95 1.38 -8.80
C TYR A 38 23.06 1.92 -9.71
N PRO A 39 22.77 2.10 -11.01
CA PRO A 39 23.77 2.60 -11.97
C PRO A 39 24.18 4.05 -11.73
N LEU A 40 23.45 4.77 -10.85
CA LEU A 40 23.66 6.18 -10.51
C LEU A 40 23.57 6.37 -9.00
N SER A 41 24.23 7.40 -8.50
CA SER A 41 24.09 7.81 -7.09
C SER A 41 22.66 8.28 -6.78
N GLN A 42 22.24 8.15 -5.52
CA GLN A 42 20.92 8.59 -5.06
C GLN A 42 20.68 10.09 -5.35
N GLY A 43 21.71 10.93 -5.18
CA GLY A 43 21.65 12.35 -5.51
C GLY A 43 21.42 12.61 -7.00
N ALA A 44 22.08 11.87 -7.88
CA ALA A 44 21.87 11.97 -9.32
C ALA A 44 20.46 11.53 -9.72
N MET A 45 19.95 10.42 -9.15
CA MET A 45 18.60 9.94 -9.39
C MET A 45 17.53 10.91 -8.86
N LEU A 46 17.77 11.56 -7.72
CA LEU A 46 16.92 12.64 -7.19
C LEU A 46 16.81 13.81 -8.17
N LEU A 47 17.96 14.28 -8.68
CA LEU A 47 17.99 15.38 -9.64
C LEU A 47 17.28 15.02 -10.95
N LEU A 48 17.48 13.80 -11.46
CA LEU A 48 16.78 13.29 -12.65
C LEU A 48 15.28 13.19 -12.42
N GLY A 49 14.85 12.68 -11.26
CA GLY A 49 13.43 12.57 -10.92
C GLY A 49 12.75 13.93 -10.80
N ALA A 50 13.39 14.89 -10.13
CA ALA A 50 12.89 16.26 -10.02
C ALA A 50 12.81 16.94 -11.40
N ALA A 51 13.85 16.77 -12.23
CA ALA A 51 13.89 17.32 -13.59
C ALA A 51 12.80 16.68 -14.49
N LEU A 52 12.60 15.38 -14.41
CA LEU A 52 11.56 14.66 -15.14
C LEU A 52 10.16 15.17 -14.77
N LEU A 53 9.84 15.28 -13.47
CA LEU A 53 8.55 15.79 -13.03
C LEU A 53 8.33 17.24 -13.45
N LEU A 54 9.38 18.08 -13.37
CA LEU A 54 9.32 19.46 -13.85
C LEU A 54 9.07 19.51 -15.36
N LEU A 55 9.78 18.72 -16.14
CA LEU A 55 9.60 18.62 -17.59
C LEU A 55 8.18 18.18 -17.94
N LEU A 56 7.68 17.14 -17.29
CA LEU A 56 6.29 16.67 -17.48
C LEU A 56 5.28 17.76 -17.14
N ALA A 57 5.47 18.49 -16.05
CA ALA A 57 4.62 19.61 -15.67
C ALA A 57 4.66 20.75 -16.70
N LEU A 58 5.81 21.08 -17.25
CA LEU A 58 5.98 22.10 -18.31
C LEU A 58 5.33 21.66 -19.64
N VAL A 59 5.53 20.41 -20.03
CA VAL A 59 4.89 19.84 -21.24
C VAL A 59 3.37 19.87 -21.08
N MET A 60 2.85 19.45 -19.94
CA MET A 60 1.40 19.47 -19.66
C MET A 60 0.83 20.89 -19.71
N ARG A 61 1.55 21.92 -19.23
CA ARG A 61 1.14 23.33 -19.36
C ARG A 61 1.01 23.78 -20.80
N ARG A 62 1.91 23.33 -21.68
CA ARG A 62 1.84 23.65 -23.15
C ARG A 62 0.65 22.98 -23.83
N TRP A 63 0.29 21.77 -23.38
CA TRP A 63 -0.86 21.02 -23.94
C TRP A 63 -2.23 21.53 -23.45
N GLU A 64 -2.27 22.49 -22.52
CA GLU A 64 -3.52 23.09 -22.02
C GLU A 64 -4.40 23.71 -23.10
N LYS A 65 -3.77 24.19 -24.17
CA LYS A 65 -4.46 24.78 -25.32
C LYS A 65 -5.15 23.75 -26.21
N ALA A 66 -4.85 22.47 -26.06
CA ALA A 66 -5.50 21.39 -26.80
C ALA A 66 -6.82 21.02 -26.11
N ARG A 67 -7.94 21.14 -26.83
CA ARG A 67 -9.27 20.78 -26.33
C ARG A 67 -9.28 19.36 -25.77
N PRO A 68 -9.85 19.11 -24.59
CA PRO A 68 -9.97 17.75 -24.04
C PRO A 68 -10.83 16.92 -24.98
N ALA A 69 -10.28 15.89 -25.57
CA ALA A 69 -11.04 14.93 -26.35
C ALA A 69 -11.90 14.11 -25.38
N ARG A 70 -13.23 14.35 -25.39
CA ARG A 70 -14.20 13.57 -24.64
C ARG A 70 -14.05 12.07 -25.00
N GLY A 71 -14.00 11.20 -24.00
CA GLY A 71 -13.94 9.75 -24.17
C GLY A 71 -12.54 9.10 -24.19
N LYS A 72 -11.46 9.85 -24.45
CA LYS A 72 -10.09 9.28 -24.48
C LYS A 72 -9.57 8.76 -23.15
N GLY A 73 -10.09 9.27 -22.02
CA GLY A 73 -9.67 8.81 -20.68
C GLY A 73 -10.02 7.35 -20.42
N LEU A 74 -11.24 6.92 -20.76
CA LEU A 74 -11.66 5.54 -20.57
C LEU A 74 -10.87 4.58 -21.46
N PHE A 75 -10.59 4.97 -22.69
CA PHE A 75 -9.73 4.20 -23.60
C PHE A 75 -8.32 4.00 -23.04
N PHE A 76 -7.71 5.07 -22.49
CA PHE A 76 -6.39 4.95 -21.88
C PHE A 76 -6.37 3.95 -20.72
N TRP A 77 -7.37 4.02 -19.82
CA TRP A 77 -7.45 3.12 -18.69
C TRP A 77 -7.73 1.67 -19.13
N GLY A 78 -8.57 1.48 -20.13
CA GLY A 78 -8.77 0.16 -20.75
C GLY A 78 -7.49 -0.39 -21.37
N ALA A 79 -6.73 0.46 -22.07
CA ALA A 79 -5.44 0.08 -22.65
C ALA A 79 -4.41 -0.27 -21.57
N LEU A 80 -4.34 0.51 -20.47
CA LEU A 80 -3.47 0.20 -19.33
C LEU A 80 -3.83 -1.14 -18.69
N PHE A 81 -5.12 -1.39 -18.46
CA PHE A 81 -5.60 -2.67 -17.92
C PHE A 81 -5.18 -3.85 -18.83
N VAL A 82 -5.43 -3.75 -20.14
CA VAL A 82 -5.06 -4.79 -21.09
C VAL A 82 -3.55 -4.99 -21.13
N LEU A 83 -2.78 -3.90 -21.11
CA LEU A 83 -1.32 -3.96 -21.07
C LEU A 83 -0.81 -4.67 -19.81
N GLN A 84 -1.32 -4.30 -18.63
CA GLN A 84 -0.97 -4.96 -17.35
C GLN A 84 -1.28 -6.46 -17.42
N ALA A 85 -2.50 -6.83 -17.79
CA ALA A 85 -2.91 -8.24 -17.88
C ALA A 85 -2.04 -9.01 -18.89
N THR A 86 -1.74 -8.42 -20.05
CA THR A 86 -0.92 -9.05 -21.08
C THR A 86 0.52 -9.24 -20.62
N LEU A 87 1.17 -8.19 -20.08
CA LEU A 87 2.55 -8.30 -19.58
C LEU A 87 2.63 -9.30 -18.43
N SER A 88 1.67 -9.28 -17.54
CA SER A 88 1.59 -10.26 -16.46
C SER A 88 1.44 -11.68 -16.99
N TYR A 89 0.65 -11.93 -18.04
CA TYR A 89 0.49 -13.26 -18.63
C TYR A 89 1.81 -13.88 -19.07
N PHE A 90 2.70 -13.07 -19.63
CA PHE A 90 4.00 -13.54 -20.12
C PHE A 90 5.09 -13.63 -19.03
N ALA A 91 4.85 -13.05 -17.87
CA ALA A 91 5.90 -12.91 -16.85
C ALA A 91 5.53 -13.46 -15.46
N TYR A 92 4.25 -13.79 -15.17
CA TYR A 92 3.84 -14.22 -13.84
C TYR A 92 4.48 -15.56 -13.44
N PHE A 93 4.54 -15.79 -12.15
CA PHE A 93 5.11 -16.96 -11.51
C PHE A 93 4.27 -17.33 -10.29
N MET A 94 4.46 -18.52 -9.74
CA MET A 94 3.87 -18.93 -8.48
C MET A 94 4.75 -18.42 -7.34
N THR A 95 4.14 -17.66 -6.44
CA THR A 95 4.81 -17.01 -5.30
C THR A 95 4.79 -17.92 -4.10
N ASP A 96 5.87 -17.95 -3.33
CA ASP A 96 5.93 -18.60 -2.01
C ASP A 96 5.40 -17.68 -0.90
N TRP A 97 5.75 -17.93 0.36
CA TRP A 97 5.41 -17.25 1.60
C TRP A 97 3.88 -17.08 1.80
N ASP A 98 3.42 -16.00 2.41
CA ASP A 98 2.00 -15.73 2.71
C ASP A 98 1.09 -15.85 1.48
N VAL A 99 1.57 -15.42 0.32
CA VAL A 99 0.80 -15.45 -0.93
C VAL A 99 0.47 -16.88 -1.33
N LYS A 100 1.41 -17.83 -1.19
CA LYS A 100 1.17 -19.23 -1.46
C LYS A 100 0.06 -19.79 -0.57
N SER A 101 0.17 -19.58 0.75
CA SER A 101 -0.83 -20.04 1.72
C SER A 101 -2.23 -19.50 1.41
N ILE A 102 -2.33 -18.24 1.00
CA ILE A 102 -3.58 -17.59 0.59
C ILE A 102 -4.13 -18.19 -0.70
N LEU A 103 -3.28 -18.36 -1.73
CA LEU A 103 -3.68 -18.86 -3.05
C LEU A 103 -4.14 -20.33 -2.99
N GLU A 104 -3.36 -21.19 -2.32
CA GLU A 104 -3.68 -22.60 -2.16
C GLU A 104 -4.96 -22.79 -1.33
N SER A 105 -5.11 -22.07 -0.22
CA SER A 105 -6.32 -22.11 0.59
C SER A 105 -7.53 -21.56 -0.17
N ALA A 106 -7.40 -20.49 -0.91
CA ALA A 106 -8.48 -19.97 -1.75
C ALA A 106 -8.89 -20.97 -2.84
N TYR A 107 -7.91 -21.63 -3.44
CA TYR A 107 -8.17 -22.67 -4.46
C TYR A 107 -8.87 -23.90 -3.85
N ALA A 108 -8.47 -24.35 -2.66
CA ALA A 108 -9.13 -25.43 -1.93
C ALA A 108 -10.60 -25.08 -1.61
N ILE A 109 -10.85 -23.86 -1.11
CA ILE A 109 -12.21 -23.37 -0.82
C ILE A 109 -13.04 -23.27 -2.11
N ALA A 110 -12.43 -22.95 -3.23
CA ALA A 110 -13.07 -22.93 -4.54
C ALA A 110 -13.36 -24.35 -5.10
N GLY A 111 -13.06 -25.41 -4.35
CA GLY A 111 -13.25 -26.82 -4.74
C GLY A 111 -12.10 -27.36 -5.58
N GLY A 112 -10.89 -26.80 -5.46
CA GLY A 112 -9.67 -27.29 -6.07
C GLY A 112 -9.01 -28.43 -5.28
N ASP A 113 -8.03 -29.07 -5.90
CA ASP A 113 -7.25 -30.12 -5.30
C ASP A 113 -6.06 -29.51 -4.52
N ALA A 114 -6.38 -28.95 -3.35
CA ALA A 114 -5.45 -28.37 -2.40
C ALA A 114 -6.03 -28.46 -0.98
N TYR A 115 -5.28 -28.00 0.01
CA TYR A 115 -5.74 -27.98 1.40
C TYR A 115 -5.70 -26.56 1.97
N ILE A 116 -6.51 -26.31 3.01
CA ILE A 116 -6.50 -25.06 3.74
C ILE A 116 -5.39 -25.12 4.79
N GLU A 117 -4.45 -24.19 4.74
CA GLU A 117 -3.37 -24.10 5.70
C GLU A 117 -3.83 -23.44 7.01
N TYR A 118 -4.58 -24.19 7.82
CA TYR A 118 -5.18 -23.67 9.05
C TYR A 118 -4.16 -23.04 10.00
N TYR A 119 -2.98 -23.62 10.12
CA TYR A 119 -1.93 -23.11 11.01
C TYR A 119 -1.54 -21.67 10.65
N TYR A 120 -1.43 -21.37 9.36
CA TYR A 120 -1.18 -20.02 8.87
C TYR A 120 -2.25 -19.02 9.36
N TYR A 121 -3.54 -19.38 9.25
CA TYR A 121 -4.64 -18.50 9.69
C TYR A 121 -4.78 -18.39 11.20
N TYR A 122 -4.30 -19.37 11.95
CA TYR A 122 -4.20 -19.25 13.41
C TYR A 122 -3.22 -18.16 13.81
N LEU A 123 -2.11 -18.03 13.11
CA LEU A 123 -1.10 -17.01 13.34
C LEU A 123 -1.49 -15.64 12.76
N TYR A 124 -2.05 -15.63 11.53
CA TYR A 124 -2.32 -14.45 10.71
C TYR A 124 -3.79 -14.38 10.24
N PRO A 125 -4.76 -14.21 11.15
CA PRO A 125 -6.19 -14.21 10.81
C PRO A 125 -6.61 -13.01 9.93
N ASN A 126 -5.79 -11.96 9.85
CA ASN A 126 -6.03 -10.80 9.00
C ASN A 126 -6.12 -11.12 7.50
N ASN A 127 -5.56 -12.23 7.04
CA ASN A 127 -5.61 -12.64 5.64
C ASN A 127 -6.88 -13.44 5.26
N THR A 128 -7.76 -13.72 6.23
CA THR A 128 -8.98 -14.53 6.01
C THR A 128 -9.91 -13.89 4.98
N VAL A 129 -10.23 -12.60 5.10
CA VAL A 129 -11.17 -11.92 4.18
C VAL A 129 -10.64 -11.91 2.74
N LEU A 130 -9.36 -11.62 2.57
CA LEU A 130 -8.71 -11.65 1.26
C LEU A 130 -8.81 -13.04 0.63
N THR A 131 -8.50 -14.08 1.40
CA THR A 131 -8.61 -15.48 0.95
C THR A 131 -10.01 -15.82 0.51
N LEU A 132 -11.05 -15.42 1.26
CA LEU A 132 -12.44 -15.67 0.92
C LEU A 132 -12.87 -14.94 -0.37
N ILE A 133 -12.41 -13.70 -0.56
CA ILE A 133 -12.62 -12.95 -1.82
C ILE A 133 -11.99 -13.70 -2.99
N PHE A 134 -10.74 -14.12 -2.85
CA PHE A 134 -10.03 -14.88 -3.87
C PHE A 134 -10.68 -16.22 -4.17
N ALA A 135 -11.13 -16.94 -3.14
CA ALA A 135 -11.87 -18.18 -3.30
C ALA A 135 -13.17 -17.98 -4.10
N GLY A 136 -13.90 -16.89 -3.84
CA GLY A 136 -15.12 -16.54 -4.60
C GLY A 136 -14.81 -16.29 -6.08
N ILE A 137 -13.73 -15.56 -6.39
CA ILE A 137 -13.30 -15.28 -7.77
C ILE A 137 -12.85 -16.58 -8.47
N MET A 138 -12.01 -17.38 -7.82
CA MET A 138 -11.57 -18.67 -8.35
C MET A 138 -12.75 -19.62 -8.60
N ARG A 139 -13.69 -19.69 -7.67
CA ARG A 139 -14.90 -20.51 -7.82
C ARG A 139 -15.73 -20.08 -9.04
N ALA A 140 -15.96 -18.78 -9.18
CA ALA A 140 -16.67 -18.24 -10.34
C ALA A 140 -15.95 -18.57 -11.66
N PHE A 141 -14.63 -18.44 -11.70
CA PHE A 141 -13.84 -18.80 -12.87
C PHE A 141 -13.88 -20.30 -13.18
N ARG A 142 -13.83 -21.17 -12.18
CA ARG A 142 -13.91 -22.63 -12.38
C ARG A 142 -15.26 -23.09 -12.87
N VAL A 143 -16.34 -22.35 -12.59
CA VAL A 143 -17.65 -22.60 -13.22
C VAL A 143 -17.58 -22.37 -14.74
N LEU A 144 -16.85 -21.34 -15.18
CA LEU A 144 -16.67 -21.01 -16.60
C LEU A 144 -15.61 -21.89 -17.29
N SER A 145 -14.63 -22.38 -16.52
CA SER A 145 -13.52 -23.22 -17.00
C SER A 145 -13.34 -24.43 -16.06
N PRO A 146 -14.21 -25.46 -16.19
CA PRO A 146 -14.10 -26.66 -15.37
C PRO A 146 -12.73 -27.32 -15.51
N GLY A 147 -12.13 -27.72 -14.40
CA GLY A 147 -10.77 -28.30 -14.39
C GLY A 147 -9.62 -27.29 -14.45
N ALA A 148 -9.89 -25.98 -14.35
CA ALA A 148 -8.84 -25.00 -14.20
C ALA A 148 -8.00 -25.27 -12.94
N GLY A 149 -6.69 -25.50 -13.11
CA GLY A 149 -5.73 -25.69 -12.03
C GLY A 149 -5.38 -24.41 -11.31
N LEU A 150 -4.60 -24.52 -10.22
CA LEU A 150 -4.17 -23.41 -9.39
C LEU A 150 -3.47 -22.30 -10.20
N GLU A 151 -2.57 -22.66 -11.13
CA GLU A 151 -1.86 -21.70 -11.98
C GLU A 151 -2.82 -20.78 -12.75
N ARG A 152 -3.83 -21.35 -13.43
CA ARG A 152 -4.82 -20.58 -14.18
C ARG A 152 -5.71 -19.73 -13.27
N CYS A 153 -6.05 -20.26 -12.11
CA CYS A 153 -6.81 -19.53 -11.10
C CYS A 153 -6.01 -18.36 -10.52
N THR A 154 -4.69 -18.52 -10.33
CA THR A 154 -3.78 -17.45 -9.93
C THR A 154 -3.74 -16.34 -10.98
N TYR A 155 -3.64 -16.68 -12.27
CA TYR A 155 -3.66 -15.66 -13.32
C TYR A 155 -4.99 -14.86 -13.34
N ILE A 156 -6.12 -15.48 -13.09
CA ILE A 156 -7.40 -14.75 -12.97
C ILE A 156 -7.39 -13.76 -11.80
N LEU A 157 -6.77 -14.12 -10.68
CA LEU A 157 -6.58 -13.16 -9.57
C LEU A 157 -5.63 -12.01 -9.95
N ILE A 158 -4.59 -12.28 -10.74
CA ILE A 158 -3.73 -11.23 -11.30
C ILE A 158 -4.54 -10.29 -12.21
N VAL A 159 -5.42 -10.82 -13.06
CA VAL A 159 -6.33 -9.99 -13.88
C VAL A 159 -7.27 -9.15 -13.01
N PHE A 160 -7.81 -9.73 -11.94
CA PHE A 160 -8.59 -8.97 -10.95
C PHE A 160 -7.75 -7.85 -10.32
N GLN A 161 -6.51 -8.13 -9.94
CA GLN A 161 -5.60 -7.14 -9.39
C GLN A 161 -5.26 -6.03 -10.40
N CYS A 162 -5.06 -6.35 -11.68
CA CYS A 162 -4.92 -5.36 -12.76
C CYS A 162 -6.14 -4.42 -12.82
N ALA A 163 -7.35 -4.96 -12.63
CA ALA A 163 -8.57 -4.14 -12.59
C ALA A 163 -8.60 -3.21 -11.37
N ILE A 164 -8.24 -3.72 -10.19
CA ILE A 164 -8.10 -2.89 -8.97
C ILE A 164 -7.04 -1.81 -9.18
N ASN A 165 -5.85 -2.16 -9.66
CA ASN A 165 -4.77 -1.21 -9.91
C ASN A 165 -5.22 -0.11 -10.90
N THR A 166 -5.87 -0.49 -11.99
CA THR A 166 -6.44 0.48 -12.95
C THR A 166 -7.47 1.40 -12.28
N ALA A 167 -8.35 0.86 -11.44
CA ALA A 167 -9.34 1.64 -10.69
C ALA A 167 -8.68 2.63 -9.72
N VAL A 168 -7.63 2.21 -9.02
CA VAL A 168 -6.81 3.09 -8.16
C VAL A 168 -6.26 4.27 -8.96
N GLY A 169 -5.68 4.01 -10.13
CA GLY A 169 -5.18 5.05 -11.02
C GLY A 169 -6.27 6.03 -11.48
N MET A 170 -7.43 5.50 -11.87
CA MET A 170 -8.60 6.33 -12.24
C MET A 170 -9.06 7.22 -11.08
N LEU A 171 -9.16 6.68 -9.88
CA LEU A 171 -9.57 7.41 -8.68
C LEU A 171 -8.54 8.46 -8.30
N THR A 172 -7.24 8.12 -8.34
CA THR A 172 -6.14 9.04 -8.03
C THR A 172 -6.12 10.23 -9.00
N ALA A 173 -6.23 9.98 -10.30
CA ALA A 173 -6.27 11.04 -11.31
C ALA A 173 -7.54 11.93 -11.18
N ARG A 174 -8.68 11.31 -10.85
CA ARG A 174 -9.93 12.03 -10.58
C ARG A 174 -9.81 12.89 -9.32
N LEU A 175 -9.23 12.36 -8.26
CA LEU A 175 -8.99 13.09 -7.00
C LEU A 175 -8.04 14.26 -7.23
N ALA A 176 -6.92 14.07 -7.91
CA ALA A 176 -5.96 15.13 -8.23
C ALA A 176 -6.60 16.26 -9.03
N ARG A 177 -7.45 15.93 -10.03
CA ARG A 177 -8.21 16.90 -10.80
C ARG A 177 -9.20 17.71 -9.95
N ARG A 178 -9.96 17.01 -9.07
CA ARG A 178 -10.95 17.68 -8.20
C ARG A 178 -10.27 18.58 -7.15
N LEU A 179 -9.16 18.13 -6.57
CA LEU A 179 -8.41 18.91 -5.57
C LEU A 179 -7.79 20.16 -6.16
N THR A 180 -7.26 20.08 -7.37
CA THR A 180 -6.52 21.19 -8.00
C THR A 180 -7.40 22.06 -8.93
N GLY A 181 -8.56 21.57 -9.31
CA GLY A 181 -9.38 22.18 -10.37
C GLY A 181 -8.72 22.12 -11.77
N SER A 182 -7.65 21.36 -11.94
CA SER A 182 -6.81 21.34 -13.14
C SER A 182 -6.88 20.01 -13.89
N GLU A 183 -7.35 20.04 -15.13
CA GLU A 183 -7.32 18.88 -16.02
C GLU A 183 -5.87 18.42 -16.30
N GLN A 184 -4.91 19.33 -16.28
CA GLN A 184 -3.50 19.02 -16.47
C GLN A 184 -2.94 18.18 -15.33
N MET A 185 -3.29 18.53 -14.09
CA MET A 185 -2.89 17.73 -12.92
C MET A 185 -3.48 16.33 -13.00
N GLY A 186 -4.73 16.19 -13.45
CA GLY A 186 -5.31 14.88 -13.71
C GLY A 186 -4.52 14.08 -14.75
N ARG A 187 -4.12 14.70 -15.88
CA ARG A 187 -3.32 14.04 -16.94
C ARG A 187 -1.90 13.72 -16.48
N LEU A 188 -1.26 14.62 -15.75
CA LEU A 188 0.07 14.37 -15.17
C LEU A 188 0.01 13.17 -14.22
N THR A 189 -1.02 13.12 -13.37
CA THR A 189 -1.24 11.98 -12.46
C THR A 189 -1.42 10.67 -13.23
N VAL A 190 -2.14 10.68 -14.37
CA VAL A 190 -2.29 9.50 -15.24
C VAL A 190 -0.94 8.96 -15.69
N LEU A 191 -0.06 9.83 -16.20
CA LEU A 191 1.26 9.42 -16.72
C LEU A 191 2.17 8.92 -15.61
N VAL A 192 2.26 9.68 -14.52
CA VAL A 192 3.10 9.31 -13.37
C VAL A 192 2.60 8.01 -12.73
N TYR A 193 1.27 7.88 -12.56
CA TYR A 193 0.68 6.65 -12.03
C TYR A 193 0.99 5.44 -12.92
N ALA A 194 0.77 5.55 -14.23
CA ALA A 194 1.05 4.45 -15.14
C ALA A 194 2.52 4.03 -15.10
N ALA A 195 3.45 4.99 -15.07
CA ALA A 195 4.88 4.70 -15.06
C ALA A 195 5.40 4.16 -13.71
N PHE A 196 4.78 4.53 -12.59
CA PHE A 196 5.30 4.21 -11.25
C PHE A 196 4.55 3.06 -10.57
N VAL A 197 3.21 3.07 -10.62
CA VAL A 197 2.37 2.07 -9.95
C VAL A 197 1.73 1.13 -10.97
N GLY A 198 1.25 1.68 -12.09
CA GLY A 198 0.49 0.94 -13.08
C GLY A 198 1.30 -0.16 -13.78
N LEU A 199 2.58 0.06 -14.03
CA LEU A 199 3.49 -0.92 -14.65
C LEU A 199 4.49 -1.53 -13.65
N SER A 200 4.24 -1.39 -12.36
CA SER A 200 5.03 -2.06 -11.33
C SER A 200 4.84 -3.58 -11.41
N PRO A 201 5.91 -4.39 -11.27
CA PRO A 201 5.79 -5.84 -11.24
C PRO A 201 4.95 -6.36 -10.07
N TRP A 202 4.73 -5.57 -9.01
CA TRP A 202 3.81 -5.89 -7.91
C TRP A 202 2.38 -6.17 -8.37
N VAL A 203 2.00 -5.75 -9.57
CA VAL A 203 0.69 -6.10 -10.16
C VAL A 203 0.50 -7.61 -10.36
N MET A 204 1.60 -8.37 -10.43
CA MET A 204 1.58 -9.83 -10.58
C MET A 204 1.43 -10.59 -9.26
N ILE A 205 1.49 -9.90 -8.13
CA ILE A 205 1.38 -10.52 -6.80
C ILE A 205 -0.02 -10.22 -6.23
N PRO A 206 -1.00 -11.14 -6.31
CA PRO A 206 -2.33 -10.96 -5.75
C PRO A 206 -2.27 -11.07 -4.22
N TYR A 207 -2.07 -9.93 -3.57
CA TYR A 207 -1.89 -9.83 -2.13
C TYR A 207 -2.54 -8.57 -1.54
N SER A 208 -2.62 -8.52 -0.22
CA SER A 208 -3.27 -7.43 0.53
C SER A 208 -2.69 -6.06 0.24
N ASP A 209 -1.37 -5.97 -0.02
CA ASP A 209 -0.68 -4.72 -0.32
C ASP A 209 -1.20 -4.07 -1.60
N SER A 210 -1.33 -4.87 -2.66
CA SER A 210 -1.79 -4.39 -3.95
C SER A 210 -3.31 -4.17 -3.99
N VAL A 211 -4.08 -5.10 -3.42
CA VAL A 211 -5.56 -4.97 -3.34
C VAL A 211 -5.93 -3.83 -2.39
N GLY A 212 -5.17 -3.64 -1.32
CA GLY A 212 -5.39 -2.61 -0.31
C GLY A 212 -5.25 -1.17 -0.80
N LEU A 213 -4.52 -0.92 -1.90
CA LEU A 213 -4.29 0.43 -2.44
C LEU A 213 -5.57 1.22 -2.76
N ILE A 214 -6.67 0.52 -3.05
CA ILE A 214 -7.93 1.18 -3.41
C ILE A 214 -8.57 1.93 -2.23
N PHE A 215 -8.40 1.42 -0.99
CA PHE A 215 -9.13 1.93 0.16
C PHE A 215 -8.73 3.36 0.56
N PRO A 216 -7.45 3.72 0.76
CA PRO A 216 -7.10 5.08 1.13
C PRO A 216 -7.52 6.10 0.08
N ILE A 217 -7.40 5.78 -1.21
CA ILE A 217 -7.81 6.68 -2.30
C ILE A 217 -9.34 6.82 -2.36
N ALA A 218 -10.08 5.74 -2.19
CA ALA A 218 -11.54 5.77 -2.16
C ALA A 218 -12.05 6.53 -0.91
N LEU A 219 -11.44 6.33 0.26
CA LEU A 219 -11.75 7.09 1.48
C LEU A 219 -11.55 8.59 1.28
N LEU A 220 -10.42 9.02 0.70
CA LEU A 220 -10.17 10.44 0.41
C LEU A 220 -11.17 11.00 -0.59
N GLY A 221 -11.52 10.23 -1.64
CA GLY A 221 -12.52 10.63 -2.62
C GLY A 221 -13.93 10.77 -2.04
N LEU A 222 -14.31 9.84 -1.16
CA LEU A 222 -15.60 9.86 -0.47
C LEU A 222 -15.65 10.96 0.60
N TYR A 223 -14.56 11.19 1.32
CA TYR A 223 -14.45 12.30 2.26
C TYR A 223 -14.55 13.65 1.55
N LEU A 224 -13.89 13.84 0.40
CA LEU A 224 -14.05 15.03 -0.42
C LEU A 224 -15.52 15.23 -0.83
N HIS A 225 -16.20 14.16 -1.26
CA HIS A 225 -17.61 14.21 -1.59
C HIS A 225 -18.49 14.64 -0.40
N ALA A 226 -18.24 14.07 0.79
CA ALA A 226 -18.95 14.41 2.03
C ALA A 226 -18.75 15.87 2.42
N ARG A 227 -17.56 16.43 2.16
CA ARG A 227 -17.24 17.84 2.47
C ARG A 227 -17.77 18.85 1.44
N GLU A 228 -17.90 18.44 0.18
CA GLU A 228 -18.50 19.29 -0.86
C GLU A 228 -20.04 19.29 -0.81
N HIS A 229 -20.66 18.25 -0.23
CA HIS A 229 -22.11 18.06 -0.19
C HIS A 229 -22.58 17.86 1.24
N GLU A 230 -22.83 18.95 1.97
CA GLU A 230 -23.22 18.92 3.39
C GLU A 230 -24.46 18.05 3.68
N ARG A 231 -25.36 17.89 2.69
CA ARG A 231 -26.54 17.03 2.79
C ARG A 231 -26.27 15.54 2.57
N ALA A 232 -25.07 15.15 2.17
CA ALA A 232 -24.70 13.75 1.92
C ALA A 232 -24.36 13.02 3.24
N PHE A 233 -25.27 12.99 4.20
CA PHE A 233 -25.06 12.29 5.48
C PHE A 233 -24.72 10.82 5.34
N TRP A 234 -25.20 10.16 4.28
CA TRP A 234 -24.89 8.77 3.95
C TRP A 234 -23.39 8.51 3.73
N ALA A 235 -22.63 9.53 3.37
CA ALA A 235 -21.20 9.39 3.10
C ALA A 235 -20.40 9.01 4.37
N TRP A 236 -20.85 9.40 5.56
CA TRP A 236 -20.16 9.08 6.81
C TRP A 236 -20.26 7.59 7.20
N PRO A 237 -21.45 6.96 7.25
CA PRO A 237 -21.53 5.52 7.42
C PRO A 237 -20.87 4.76 6.25
N ALA A 238 -20.92 5.26 5.02
CA ALA A 238 -20.20 4.67 3.89
C ALA A 238 -18.67 4.73 4.06
N LEU A 239 -18.13 5.82 4.64
CA LEU A 239 -16.72 5.88 5.05
C LEU A 239 -16.41 4.81 6.09
N GLY A 240 -17.30 4.58 7.07
CA GLY A 240 -17.16 3.52 8.06
C GLY A 240 -17.13 2.11 7.44
N ALA A 241 -18.04 1.84 6.49
CA ALA A 241 -18.09 0.55 5.79
C ALA A 241 -16.84 0.31 4.93
N LEU A 242 -16.41 1.34 4.19
CA LEU A 242 -15.19 1.28 3.37
C LEU A 242 -13.94 1.10 4.25
N ALA A 243 -13.90 1.76 5.40
CA ALA A 243 -12.83 1.62 6.39
C ALA A 243 -12.80 0.21 7.00
N ALA A 244 -13.96 -0.36 7.31
CA ALA A 244 -14.06 -1.73 7.84
C ALA A 244 -13.52 -2.75 6.83
N LEU A 245 -13.99 -2.69 5.59
CA LEU A 245 -13.50 -3.58 4.54
C LEU A 245 -11.99 -3.38 4.29
N GLY A 246 -11.53 -2.13 4.27
CA GLY A 246 -10.12 -1.82 4.11
C GLY A 246 -9.26 -2.35 5.26
N TYR A 247 -9.72 -2.20 6.51
CA TYR A 247 -9.04 -2.75 7.68
C TYR A 247 -8.92 -4.27 7.63
N LEU A 248 -9.99 -4.96 7.24
CA LEU A 248 -10.02 -6.42 7.15
C LEU A 248 -9.12 -6.99 6.03
N ILE A 249 -8.70 -6.16 5.07
CA ILE A 249 -7.75 -6.53 4.01
C ILE A 249 -6.35 -6.03 4.34
N LYS A 250 -6.22 -4.76 4.76
CA LYS A 250 -4.95 -4.13 5.10
C LYS A 250 -5.15 -3.12 6.24
N PRO A 251 -4.77 -3.46 7.48
CA PRO A 251 -5.00 -2.64 8.66
C PRO A 251 -4.50 -1.19 8.56
N GLN A 252 -3.44 -0.94 7.81
CA GLN A 252 -2.90 0.40 7.56
C GLN A 252 -3.91 1.37 6.92
N THR A 253 -5.02 0.87 6.36
CA THR A 253 -6.15 1.69 5.90
C THR A 253 -6.69 2.63 6.99
N LEU A 254 -6.61 2.22 8.26
CA LEU A 254 -7.05 3.05 9.39
C LEU A 254 -6.25 4.34 9.55
N ILE A 255 -5.04 4.42 9.04
CA ILE A 255 -4.22 5.66 9.11
C ILE A 255 -4.97 6.82 8.42
N ALA A 256 -5.56 6.57 7.24
CA ALA A 256 -6.37 7.57 6.56
C ALA A 256 -7.65 7.91 7.34
N VAL A 257 -8.28 6.94 7.98
CA VAL A 257 -9.49 7.12 8.80
C VAL A 257 -9.18 7.96 10.04
N ILE A 258 -8.07 7.68 10.72
CA ILE A 258 -7.59 8.46 11.87
C ILE A 258 -7.30 9.89 11.44
N ALA A 259 -6.65 10.10 10.30
CA ALA A 259 -6.40 11.44 9.76
C ALA A 259 -7.70 12.21 9.46
N ILE A 260 -8.70 11.55 8.88
CA ILE A 260 -10.04 12.12 8.67
C ILE A 260 -10.68 12.51 10.02
N ALA A 261 -10.66 11.58 10.98
CA ALA A 261 -11.26 11.82 12.29
C ALA A 261 -10.59 12.98 13.04
N LEU A 262 -9.28 13.11 12.96
CA LEU A 262 -8.53 14.22 13.59
C LEU A 262 -8.85 15.57 12.93
N ILE A 263 -8.88 15.65 11.61
CA ILE A 263 -9.18 16.91 10.91
C ILE A 263 -10.64 17.32 11.11
N GLU A 264 -11.58 16.40 10.94
CA GLU A 264 -13.02 16.66 11.12
C GLU A 264 -13.34 16.97 12.59
N GLY A 265 -12.80 16.18 13.52
CA GLY A 265 -12.97 16.40 14.95
C GLY A 265 -12.45 17.78 15.39
N ALA A 266 -11.25 18.16 14.93
CA ALA A 266 -10.71 19.49 15.22
C ALA A 266 -11.60 20.62 14.69
N GLN A 267 -12.18 20.47 13.50
CA GLN A 267 -13.11 21.46 12.95
C GLN A 267 -14.39 21.59 13.75
N LEU A 268 -15.02 20.46 14.05
CA LEU A 268 -16.30 20.42 14.75
C LEU A 268 -16.16 20.90 16.20
N LEU A 269 -15.03 20.63 16.85
CA LEU A 269 -14.71 21.17 18.17
C LEU A 269 -14.49 22.68 18.13
N LEU A 270 -13.77 23.19 17.12
CA LEU A 270 -13.55 24.63 16.97
C LEU A 270 -14.83 25.41 16.61
N SER A 271 -15.76 24.77 15.90
CA SER A 271 -17.09 25.36 15.60
C SER A 271 -18.12 25.10 16.69
N TRP A 272 -17.76 24.37 17.76
CA TRP A 272 -18.66 23.96 18.84
C TRP A 272 -19.94 23.29 18.32
N SER A 273 -19.78 22.26 17.47
CA SER A 273 -20.90 21.56 16.84
C SER A 273 -21.00 20.09 17.30
N PRO A 274 -21.36 19.83 18.59
CA PRO A 274 -21.33 18.47 19.13
C PRO A 274 -22.34 17.52 18.47
N GLY A 275 -23.48 18.00 18.03
CA GLY A 275 -24.48 17.19 17.31
C GLY A 275 -23.95 16.74 15.93
N ALA A 276 -23.25 17.61 15.19
CA ALA A 276 -22.63 17.24 13.93
C ALA A 276 -21.44 16.28 14.13
N LEU A 277 -20.67 16.46 15.22
CA LEU A 277 -19.60 15.55 15.61
C LEU A 277 -20.13 14.14 15.85
N ALA A 278 -21.17 14.02 16.68
CA ALA A 278 -21.81 12.73 16.96
C ALA A 278 -22.40 12.09 15.71
N ALA A 279 -23.07 12.86 14.85
CA ALA A 279 -23.67 12.33 13.62
C ALA A 279 -22.61 11.85 12.61
N ARG A 280 -21.55 12.61 12.41
CA ARG A 280 -20.51 12.30 11.41
C ARG A 280 -19.55 11.22 11.91
N LEU A 281 -18.78 11.53 12.93
CA LEU A 281 -17.77 10.61 13.45
C LEU A 281 -18.39 9.43 14.19
N GLY A 282 -19.53 9.63 14.87
CA GLY A 282 -20.26 8.56 15.53
C GLY A 282 -20.81 7.52 14.55
N SER A 283 -21.41 7.96 13.42
CA SER A 283 -21.90 7.02 12.39
C SER A 283 -20.76 6.29 11.68
N LEU A 284 -19.64 6.98 11.38
CA LEU A 284 -18.44 6.35 10.82
C LEU A 284 -17.90 5.30 11.80
N ALA A 285 -17.68 5.65 13.07
CA ALA A 285 -17.13 4.76 14.07
C ALA A 285 -18.04 3.57 14.36
N LEU A 286 -19.37 3.80 14.42
CA LEU A 286 -20.35 2.73 14.64
C LEU A 286 -20.29 1.70 13.51
N VAL A 287 -20.32 2.15 12.25
CA VAL A 287 -20.31 1.23 11.11
C VAL A 287 -18.96 0.53 10.96
N LEU A 288 -17.85 1.23 11.23
CA LEU A 288 -16.53 0.61 11.30
C LEU A 288 -16.50 -0.51 12.37
N TRP A 289 -16.97 -0.21 13.56
CA TRP A 289 -17.01 -1.18 14.66
C TRP A 289 -17.90 -2.39 14.34
N LEU A 290 -19.09 -2.15 13.79
CA LEU A 290 -19.99 -3.23 13.35
C LEU A 290 -19.33 -4.12 12.28
N GLY A 291 -18.64 -3.52 11.33
CA GLY A 291 -18.00 -4.23 10.22
C GLY A 291 -16.81 -5.07 10.68
N VAL A 292 -15.96 -4.53 11.54
CA VAL A 292 -14.74 -5.21 12.03
C VAL A 292 -15.03 -6.23 13.14
N GLY A 293 -16.07 -6.00 13.95
CA GLY A 293 -16.52 -6.92 15.00
C GLY A 293 -17.66 -7.82 14.52
N PRO A 294 -18.92 -7.54 14.89
CA PRO A 294 -20.05 -8.48 14.72
C PRO A 294 -20.23 -9.02 13.29
N CYS A 295 -20.07 -8.18 12.26
CA CYS A 295 -20.23 -8.67 10.88
C CYS A 295 -19.06 -9.59 10.47
N PHE A 296 -17.86 -9.29 10.92
CA PHE A 296 -16.70 -10.14 10.63
C PHE A 296 -16.79 -11.47 11.39
N ASP A 297 -17.25 -11.47 12.64
CA ASP A 297 -17.47 -12.70 13.41
C ASP A 297 -18.45 -13.63 12.69
N VAL A 298 -19.56 -13.09 12.16
CA VAL A 298 -20.50 -13.88 11.33
C VAL A 298 -19.81 -14.44 10.08
N VAL A 299 -18.94 -13.67 9.41
CA VAL A 299 -18.19 -14.16 8.25
C VAL A 299 -17.27 -15.32 8.66
N LEU A 300 -16.60 -15.21 9.79
CA LEU A 300 -15.73 -16.27 10.31
C LEU A 300 -16.51 -17.54 10.68
N ASP A 301 -17.69 -17.41 11.31
CA ASP A 301 -18.51 -18.53 11.74
C ASP A 301 -18.98 -19.38 10.55
N VAL A 302 -19.30 -18.75 9.41
CA VAL A 302 -19.71 -19.46 8.19
C VAL A 302 -18.53 -19.83 7.27
N SER A 303 -17.34 -19.32 7.55
CA SER A 303 -16.13 -19.59 6.76
C SER A 303 -15.61 -21.01 6.98
N PRO A 304 -15.07 -21.67 5.95
CA PRO A 304 -14.31 -22.89 6.12
C PRO A 304 -12.98 -22.70 6.84
N ILE A 305 -12.45 -21.46 6.92
CA ILE A 305 -11.21 -21.14 7.63
C ILE A 305 -11.48 -21.12 9.13
N LYS A 306 -10.81 -22.00 9.87
CA LYS A 306 -10.95 -22.09 11.31
C LYS A 306 -10.13 -21.00 12.01
N ARG A 307 -10.68 -20.45 13.09
CA ARG A 307 -10.03 -19.45 13.95
C ARG A 307 -9.43 -20.13 15.19
N ASN A 308 -8.29 -19.62 15.62
CA ASN A 308 -7.70 -19.97 16.92
C ASN A 308 -7.09 -18.72 17.56
N ASP A 309 -7.86 -18.04 18.39
CA ASP A 309 -7.46 -16.77 19.01
C ASP A 309 -6.27 -16.92 19.96
N GLU A 310 -6.08 -18.11 20.55
CA GLU A 310 -4.93 -18.39 21.41
C GLU A 310 -3.61 -18.36 20.65
N MET A 311 -3.63 -18.62 19.33
CA MET A 311 -2.42 -18.68 18.51
C MET A 311 -2.14 -17.38 17.75
N ASN A 312 -3.07 -16.44 17.72
CA ASN A 312 -2.87 -15.17 17.01
C ASN A 312 -1.64 -14.43 17.51
N MET A 313 -0.75 -14.05 16.59
CA MET A 313 0.50 -13.34 16.90
C MET A 313 0.27 -11.99 17.57
N GLY A 314 -0.78 -11.28 17.17
CA GLY A 314 -1.17 -9.96 17.71
C GLY A 314 -0.21 -8.83 17.33
N VAL A 315 -0.61 -7.61 17.68
CA VAL A 315 0.15 -6.40 17.32
C VAL A 315 1.53 -6.31 17.99
N LEU A 316 1.70 -6.91 19.16
CA LEU A 316 2.98 -6.87 19.89
C LEU A 316 4.07 -7.66 19.17
N HIS A 317 3.72 -8.71 18.42
CA HIS A 317 4.67 -9.43 17.59
C HIS A 317 5.29 -8.52 16.53
N TYR A 318 4.47 -7.76 15.82
CA TYR A 318 4.96 -6.83 14.80
C TYR A 318 5.78 -5.69 15.41
N LEU A 319 5.37 -5.16 16.57
CA LEU A 319 6.15 -4.16 17.29
C LEU A 319 7.51 -4.72 17.74
N MET A 320 7.54 -5.96 18.22
CA MET A 320 8.77 -6.65 18.60
C MET A 320 9.71 -6.78 17.39
N MET A 321 9.22 -7.26 16.24
CA MET A 321 10.00 -7.34 15.00
C MET A 321 10.45 -5.95 14.53
N GLY A 322 9.57 -4.95 14.55
CA GLY A 322 9.88 -3.58 14.15
C GLY A 322 11.05 -2.95 14.92
N LEU A 323 11.31 -3.45 16.12
CA LEU A 323 12.43 -3.04 16.96
C LEU A 323 13.68 -3.96 16.82
N ASN A 324 13.66 -4.94 15.90
CA ASN A 324 14.81 -5.83 15.71
C ASN A 324 15.95 -5.10 14.96
N GLU A 325 17.18 -5.21 15.47
CA GLU A 325 18.35 -4.56 14.87
C GLU A 325 18.96 -5.35 13.72
N GLU A 326 18.88 -6.69 13.79
CA GLU A 326 19.50 -7.57 12.81
C GLU A 326 18.84 -7.44 11.43
N THR A 327 17.52 -7.24 11.42
CA THR A 327 16.74 -7.09 10.19
C THR A 327 16.30 -5.65 9.92
N ASN A 328 16.77 -4.69 10.73
CA ASN A 328 16.34 -3.29 10.68
C ASN A 328 14.81 -3.14 10.77
N GLY A 329 14.15 -4.02 11.52
CA GLY A 329 12.71 -4.03 11.71
C GLY A 329 11.90 -4.75 10.63
N SER A 330 12.55 -5.48 9.72
CA SER A 330 11.87 -6.37 8.77
C SER A 330 11.57 -7.73 9.40
N PHE A 331 10.96 -8.64 8.61
CA PHE A 331 10.66 -9.99 9.07
C PHE A 331 11.92 -10.69 9.60
N TYR A 332 11.79 -11.30 10.77
CA TYR A 332 12.83 -12.08 11.43
C TYR A 332 12.27 -13.42 11.91
N LEU A 333 12.83 -14.50 11.34
CA LEU A 333 12.34 -15.86 11.58
C LEU A 333 12.38 -16.25 13.05
N GLU A 334 13.43 -15.86 13.79
CA GLU A 334 13.57 -16.21 15.21
C GLU A 334 12.52 -15.52 16.08
N ASP A 335 12.16 -14.27 15.80
CA ASP A 335 11.05 -13.57 16.46
C ASP A 335 9.71 -14.26 16.18
N MET A 336 9.52 -14.74 14.96
CA MET A 336 8.31 -15.49 14.59
C MET A 336 8.27 -16.84 15.31
N LEU A 337 9.38 -17.58 15.33
CA LEU A 337 9.47 -18.86 16.04
C LEU A 337 9.32 -18.69 17.55
N ALA A 338 9.93 -17.66 18.15
CA ALA A 338 9.77 -17.35 19.56
C ALA A 338 8.30 -17.07 19.91
N SER A 339 7.62 -16.24 19.10
CA SER A 339 6.20 -15.93 19.31
C SER A 339 5.29 -17.15 19.09
N SER A 340 5.48 -17.92 18.02
CA SER A 340 4.64 -19.09 17.70
C SER A 340 4.90 -20.29 18.62
N GLY A 341 6.10 -20.38 19.21
CA GLY A 341 6.48 -21.43 20.16
C GLY A 341 5.75 -21.32 21.51
N VAL A 342 5.35 -20.13 21.93
CA VAL A 342 4.59 -19.91 23.16
C VAL A 342 3.09 -20.01 22.87
N LYS A 343 2.49 -21.15 23.19
CA LYS A 343 1.09 -21.47 22.83
C LYS A 343 0.05 -20.66 23.64
N GLU A 344 0.32 -20.39 24.90
CA GLU A 344 -0.58 -19.67 25.78
C GLU A 344 -0.45 -18.16 25.49
N SER A 345 -1.58 -17.50 25.16
CA SER A 345 -1.60 -16.11 24.69
C SER A 345 -1.10 -15.10 25.73
N GLY A 346 -1.38 -15.30 27.02
CA GLY A 346 -0.90 -14.43 28.10
C GLY A 346 0.61 -14.50 28.26
N ALA A 347 1.20 -15.72 28.29
CA ALA A 347 2.63 -15.93 28.37
C ALA A 347 3.36 -15.38 27.13
N ARG A 348 2.79 -15.58 25.93
CA ARG A 348 3.32 -15.00 24.70
C ARG A 348 3.34 -13.48 24.75
N ARG A 349 2.24 -12.85 25.18
CA ARG A 349 2.17 -11.40 25.35
C ARG A 349 3.23 -10.89 26.33
N GLN A 350 3.44 -11.58 27.44
CA GLN A 350 4.46 -11.22 28.43
C GLN A 350 5.86 -11.30 27.83
N MET A 351 6.21 -12.39 27.17
CA MET A 351 7.50 -12.56 26.47
C MET A 351 7.73 -11.45 25.45
N GLN A 352 6.74 -11.15 24.60
CA GLN A 352 6.82 -10.07 23.62
C GLN A 352 7.07 -8.70 24.29
N LEU A 353 6.36 -8.38 25.37
CA LEU A 353 6.56 -7.13 26.12
C LEU A 353 7.94 -7.04 26.76
N GLU A 354 8.45 -8.14 27.32
CA GLU A 354 9.81 -8.19 27.88
C GLU A 354 10.87 -7.96 26.80
N THR A 355 10.73 -8.61 25.64
CA THR A 355 11.64 -8.40 24.51
C THR A 355 11.56 -6.96 23.96
N ILE A 356 10.37 -6.39 23.80
CA ILE A 356 10.18 -4.99 23.41
C ILE A 356 10.87 -4.06 24.41
N ARG A 357 10.65 -4.29 25.71
CA ARG A 357 11.28 -3.48 26.75
C ARG A 357 12.80 -3.54 26.68
N ALA A 358 13.38 -4.74 26.58
CA ALA A 358 14.81 -4.92 26.44
C ALA A 358 15.35 -4.17 25.21
N ARG A 359 14.75 -4.36 24.05
CA ARG A 359 15.13 -3.67 22.80
C ARG A 359 15.05 -2.14 22.90
N ILE A 360 14.19 -1.61 23.77
CA ILE A 360 14.08 -0.15 23.99
C ILE A 360 15.12 0.34 25.01
N THR A 361 15.29 -0.37 26.13
CA THR A 361 16.09 0.12 27.27
C THR A 361 17.59 -0.12 27.10
N ASP A 362 17.97 -1.15 26.35
CA ASP A 362 19.37 -1.55 26.22
C ASP A 362 20.12 -0.76 25.12
N ARG A 363 19.39 0.08 24.36
CA ARG A 363 19.97 0.94 23.32
C ARG A 363 20.47 2.25 23.86
N SER A 364 21.69 2.59 23.48
CA SER A 364 22.22 3.94 23.63
C SER A 364 21.57 4.92 22.63
N PRO A 365 21.64 6.25 22.85
CA PRO A 365 21.18 7.22 21.86
C PRO A 365 21.84 7.07 20.47
N ARG A 366 23.08 6.58 20.42
CA ARG A 366 23.79 6.29 19.16
C ARG A 366 23.16 5.10 18.44
N ASP A 367 22.87 4.01 19.15
CA ASP A 367 22.26 2.81 18.59
C ASP A 367 20.86 3.12 18.05
N TRP A 368 20.11 3.96 18.76
CA TRP A 368 18.83 4.47 18.27
C TRP A 368 18.98 5.27 16.98
N ALA A 369 19.93 6.17 16.89
CA ALA A 369 20.17 6.94 15.68
C ALA A 369 20.56 6.04 14.51
N GLU A 370 21.39 5.04 14.75
CA GLU A 370 21.79 4.04 13.76
C GLU A 370 20.57 3.19 13.31
N HIS A 371 19.81 2.65 14.25
CA HIS A 371 18.62 1.86 13.96
C HIS A 371 17.59 2.65 13.14
N LEU A 372 17.25 3.86 13.55
CA LEU A 372 16.31 4.72 12.82
C LEU A 372 16.81 5.10 11.43
N THR A 373 18.11 5.31 11.27
CA THR A 373 18.73 5.57 9.96
C THR A 373 18.60 4.36 9.05
N LYS A 374 18.98 3.16 9.54
CA LYS A 374 18.88 1.92 8.80
C LYS A 374 17.41 1.60 8.45
N LYS A 375 16.50 1.76 9.41
CA LYS A 375 15.07 1.54 9.18
C LYS A 375 14.48 2.54 8.16
N THR A 376 14.91 3.80 8.18
CA THR A 376 14.53 4.79 7.16
C THR A 376 15.03 4.39 5.78
N LEU A 377 16.25 3.88 5.67
CA LEU A 377 16.78 3.37 4.41
C LEU A 377 15.98 2.15 3.93
N THR A 378 15.69 1.22 4.83
CA THR A 378 14.84 0.05 4.57
C THR A 378 13.51 0.44 3.92
N ASN A 379 12.81 1.38 4.51
CA ASN A 379 11.44 1.73 4.14
C ASN A 379 11.37 2.70 2.95
N PHE A 380 12.39 3.54 2.73
CA PHE A 380 12.30 4.65 1.78
C PHE A 380 13.41 4.73 0.74
N ALA A 381 14.47 3.90 0.81
CA ALA A 381 15.56 3.97 -0.13
C ALA A 381 15.39 3.09 -1.39
N ASP A 382 14.23 2.46 -1.55
CA ASP A 382 13.92 1.62 -2.71
C ASP A 382 12.59 2.00 -3.35
N GLY A 383 12.65 2.63 -4.50
CA GLY A 383 11.47 3.00 -5.29
C GLY A 383 10.74 1.82 -5.93
N SER A 384 11.33 0.62 -5.92
CA SER A 384 10.65 -0.61 -6.33
C SER A 384 9.82 -1.26 -5.21
N PHE A 385 9.79 -0.64 -4.01
CA PHE A 385 9.07 -1.14 -2.83
C PHE A 385 9.45 -2.57 -2.49
N ALA A 386 10.74 -2.81 -2.27
CA ALA A 386 11.33 -4.09 -1.93
C ALA A 386 11.19 -5.18 -3.01
N TRP A 387 10.74 -4.87 -4.23
CA TRP A 387 10.63 -5.87 -5.29
C TRP A 387 11.93 -6.66 -5.48
N GLY A 388 13.09 -6.02 -5.39
CA GLY A 388 14.38 -6.67 -5.56
C GLY A 388 14.73 -7.67 -4.46
N ILE A 389 14.10 -7.58 -3.28
CA ILE A 389 14.26 -8.54 -2.18
C ILE A 389 13.18 -9.62 -2.31
N GLU A 390 11.95 -9.18 -2.46
CA GLU A 390 10.78 -10.03 -2.55
C GLU A 390 10.70 -10.79 -3.88
N GLY A 391 11.30 -10.26 -4.94
CA GLY A 391 11.38 -10.87 -6.27
C GLY A 391 12.25 -12.12 -6.36
N VAL A 392 12.93 -12.52 -5.27
CA VAL A 392 13.58 -13.83 -5.13
C VAL A 392 12.58 -14.99 -5.20
N PHE A 393 11.28 -14.71 -5.19
CA PHE A 393 10.17 -15.68 -5.25
C PHE A 393 9.95 -16.31 -6.62
N PHE A 394 10.84 -16.10 -7.57
CA PHE A 394 10.92 -16.88 -8.81
C PHE A 394 11.26 -18.37 -8.60
N ALA A 395 11.24 -18.84 -7.35
CA ALA A 395 11.51 -20.24 -7.01
C ALA A 395 10.56 -21.25 -7.69
N GLN A 396 9.40 -20.81 -8.17
CA GLN A 396 8.47 -21.64 -8.93
C GLN A 396 8.12 -20.97 -10.27
N PRO A 397 9.07 -20.93 -11.22
CA PRO A 397 8.83 -20.36 -12.53
C PRO A 397 7.76 -21.16 -13.28
N ILE A 398 6.88 -20.44 -13.94
CA ILE A 398 5.94 -21.01 -14.89
C ILE A 398 6.61 -21.09 -16.26
N GLU A 399 6.24 -22.10 -17.06
CA GLU A 399 6.73 -22.24 -18.42
C GLU A 399 6.53 -20.96 -19.24
N ASP A 400 7.50 -20.65 -20.07
CA ASP A 400 7.44 -19.50 -20.94
C ASP A 400 6.26 -19.62 -21.91
N LYS A 401 5.42 -18.58 -21.94
CA LYS A 401 4.24 -18.54 -22.81
C LYS A 401 4.61 -18.11 -24.24
N ASP A 402 5.81 -17.55 -24.40
CA ASP A 402 6.37 -17.10 -25.67
C ASP A 402 7.90 -17.17 -25.62
N ALA A 403 8.53 -17.55 -26.73
CA ALA A 403 9.98 -17.78 -26.78
C ALA A 403 10.83 -16.50 -26.71
N VAL A 404 10.24 -15.31 -26.94
CA VAL A 404 10.95 -14.02 -26.95
C VAL A 404 10.49 -13.13 -25.82
N LEU A 405 9.19 -12.94 -25.66
CA LEU A 405 8.62 -11.97 -24.74
C LEU A 405 8.73 -12.43 -23.28
N SER A 406 8.45 -13.71 -22.99
CA SER A 406 8.54 -14.23 -21.62
C SER A 406 9.96 -14.15 -21.07
N PRO A 407 11.02 -14.62 -21.75
CA PRO A 407 12.39 -14.45 -21.26
C PRO A 407 12.80 -12.98 -21.13
N LEU A 408 12.39 -12.11 -22.06
CA LEU A 408 12.69 -10.68 -21.99
C LEU A 408 12.09 -10.01 -20.75
N LEU A 409 10.83 -10.29 -20.46
CA LEU A 409 10.13 -9.72 -19.30
C LEU A 409 10.70 -10.29 -18.00
N LYS A 410 10.95 -11.59 -17.95
CA LYS A 410 11.58 -12.23 -16.79
C LYS A 410 12.97 -11.65 -16.52
N ASP A 411 13.81 -11.44 -17.55
CA ASP A 411 15.11 -10.77 -17.42
C ASP A 411 15.01 -9.32 -16.91
N LEU A 412 13.91 -8.63 -17.19
CA LEU A 412 13.66 -7.27 -16.72
C LEU A 412 13.23 -7.22 -15.25
N ILE A 413 12.41 -8.19 -14.79
CA ILE A 413 11.82 -8.17 -13.45
C ILE A 413 12.55 -9.04 -12.43
N ASN A 414 13.33 -10.03 -12.86
CA ASN A 414 14.08 -10.90 -11.97
C ASN A 414 15.26 -10.14 -11.34
N SER A 415 15.24 -10.05 -10.00
CA SER A 415 16.28 -9.35 -9.25
C SER A 415 17.56 -10.18 -9.04
N ASP A 416 17.49 -11.51 -9.17
CA ASP A 416 18.65 -12.39 -8.95
C ASP A 416 19.51 -12.51 -10.20
N ASP A 417 18.89 -12.89 -11.33
CA ASP A 417 19.62 -13.25 -12.56
C ASP A 417 19.34 -12.28 -13.72
N GLY A 418 18.38 -11.37 -13.56
CA GLY A 418 17.94 -10.45 -14.63
C GLY A 418 18.95 -9.37 -14.94
N ARG A 419 19.60 -9.46 -16.10
CA ARG A 419 20.59 -8.47 -16.57
C ARG A 419 20.02 -7.07 -16.73
N ARG A 420 18.70 -6.96 -17.00
CA ARG A 420 17.99 -5.69 -17.21
C ARG A 420 17.31 -5.17 -15.95
N TYR A 421 17.29 -5.96 -14.88
CA TYR A 421 16.68 -5.54 -13.62
C TYR A 421 17.22 -4.20 -13.07
N PRO A 422 18.53 -3.89 -13.11
CA PRO A 422 19.04 -2.60 -12.64
C PRO A 422 18.42 -1.39 -13.35
N ILE A 423 18.01 -1.55 -14.62
CA ILE A 423 17.33 -0.49 -15.39
C ILE A 423 15.93 -0.25 -14.81
N LEU A 424 15.20 -1.33 -14.51
CA LEU A 424 13.87 -1.25 -13.91
C LEU A 424 13.93 -0.65 -12.50
N ALA A 425 14.88 -1.11 -11.68
CA ALA A 425 15.09 -0.57 -10.34
C ALA A 425 15.43 0.93 -10.36
N ALA A 426 16.33 1.36 -11.26
CA ALA A 426 16.67 2.76 -11.42
C ALA A 426 15.48 3.61 -11.90
N HIS A 427 14.64 3.09 -12.81
CA HIS A 427 13.43 3.76 -13.24
C HIS A 427 12.50 4.06 -12.06
N PHE A 428 12.21 3.07 -11.21
CA PHE A 428 11.37 3.25 -10.05
C PHE A 428 12.00 4.19 -9.02
N GLN A 429 13.31 4.08 -8.79
CA GLN A 429 14.03 4.94 -7.84
C GLN A 429 14.03 6.40 -8.28
N ILE A 430 14.24 6.69 -9.55
CA ILE A 430 14.20 8.06 -10.09
C ILE A 430 12.80 8.67 -9.90
N LEU A 431 11.74 7.93 -10.21
CA LEU A 431 10.37 8.40 -10.03
C LEU A 431 10.04 8.60 -8.55
N TRP A 432 10.44 7.67 -7.68
CA TRP A 432 10.19 7.73 -6.25
C TRP A 432 10.84 8.96 -5.61
N LEU A 433 12.14 9.17 -5.84
CA LEU A 433 12.85 10.33 -5.30
C LEU A 433 12.30 11.65 -5.85
N GLY A 434 11.92 11.67 -7.13
CA GLY A 434 11.22 12.81 -7.71
C GLY A 434 9.89 13.11 -7.03
N LEU A 435 9.08 12.08 -6.74
CA LEU A 435 7.79 12.21 -6.05
C LEU A 435 7.97 12.68 -4.60
N LEU A 436 8.96 12.14 -3.87
CA LEU A 436 9.30 12.61 -2.53
C LEU A 436 9.70 14.09 -2.55
N ALA A 437 10.57 14.49 -3.47
CA ALA A 437 10.96 15.91 -3.63
C ALA A 437 9.76 16.78 -4.00
N GLY A 438 8.91 16.31 -4.91
CA GLY A 438 7.69 17.00 -5.31
C GLY A 438 6.71 17.19 -4.15
N SER A 439 6.66 16.24 -3.22
CA SER A 439 5.77 16.31 -2.05
C SER A 439 6.14 17.44 -1.08
N LEU A 440 7.40 17.92 -1.06
CA LEU A 440 7.81 19.10 -0.30
C LEU A 440 7.03 20.36 -0.73
N LEU A 441 6.55 20.41 -1.97
CA LEU A 441 5.77 21.53 -2.48
C LEU A 441 4.30 21.53 -2.02
N ALA A 442 3.84 20.44 -1.40
CA ALA A 442 2.45 20.28 -0.98
C ALA A 442 2.00 21.33 0.05
N GLY A 443 2.91 21.78 0.92
CA GLY A 443 2.65 22.88 1.85
C GLY A 443 2.32 24.21 1.14
N GLY A 444 2.91 24.46 -0.03
CA GLY A 444 2.57 25.61 -0.89
C GLY A 444 1.19 25.48 -1.52
N ALA A 445 0.82 24.29 -1.96
CA ALA A 445 -0.52 23.98 -2.47
C ALA A 445 -1.58 24.16 -1.38
N LEU A 446 -1.33 23.65 -0.17
CA LEU A 446 -2.24 23.76 0.98
C LEU A 446 -2.57 25.22 1.33
N ARG A 447 -1.61 26.15 1.15
CA ARG A 447 -1.85 27.60 1.39
C ARG A 447 -2.77 28.23 0.35
N ARG A 448 -2.83 27.70 -0.86
CA ARG A 448 -3.62 28.22 -1.98
C ARG A 448 -5.02 27.62 -2.04
N MET A 449 -5.20 26.42 -1.48
CA MET A 449 -6.49 25.75 -1.45
C MET A 449 -7.40 26.27 -0.34
N GLN A 450 -8.72 26.12 -0.52
CA GLN A 450 -9.75 26.53 0.44
C GLN A 450 -10.81 25.44 0.59
N GLY A 451 -11.64 25.54 1.64
CA GLY A 451 -12.77 24.64 1.87
C GLY A 451 -12.37 23.15 1.86
N ALA A 452 -13.19 22.32 1.25
CA ALA A 452 -13.06 20.88 1.22
C ALA A 452 -11.72 20.39 0.62
N GLN A 453 -11.23 21.03 -0.44
CA GLN A 453 -9.96 20.65 -1.07
C GLN A 453 -8.78 20.80 -0.11
N ARG A 454 -8.76 21.88 0.67
CA ARG A 454 -7.73 22.12 1.68
C ARG A 454 -7.76 21.08 2.80
N GLU A 455 -8.93 20.71 3.24
CA GLU A 455 -9.12 19.73 4.30
C GLU A 455 -8.66 18.33 3.84
N VAL A 456 -9.06 17.92 2.65
CA VAL A 456 -8.63 16.65 2.08
C VAL A 456 -7.12 16.60 1.86
N LEU A 457 -6.51 17.70 1.37
CA LEU A 457 -5.04 17.75 1.27
C LEU A 457 -4.38 17.67 2.65
N ALA A 458 -4.95 18.30 3.68
CA ALA A 458 -4.46 18.18 5.06
C ALA A 458 -4.57 16.73 5.58
N VAL A 459 -5.68 16.05 5.31
CA VAL A 459 -5.85 14.61 5.61
C VAL A 459 -4.80 13.78 4.87
N MET A 460 -4.55 14.03 3.58
CA MET A 460 -3.52 13.31 2.82
C MET A 460 -2.13 13.49 3.46
N LEU A 461 -1.73 14.72 3.78
CA LEU A 461 -0.43 14.98 4.41
C LEU A 461 -0.31 14.34 5.80
N LEU A 462 -1.39 14.39 6.59
CA LEU A 462 -1.43 13.75 7.90
C LEU A 462 -1.40 12.23 7.78
N SER A 463 -2.04 11.66 6.76
CA SER A 463 -1.95 10.21 6.47
C SER A 463 -0.54 9.79 6.07
N LEU A 464 0.17 10.60 5.28
CA LEU A 464 1.57 10.33 4.92
C LEU A 464 2.50 10.39 6.14
N ILE A 465 2.28 11.36 7.05
CA ILE A 465 2.99 11.43 8.32
C ILE A 465 2.69 10.18 9.16
N GLY A 466 1.41 9.82 9.28
CA GLY A 466 0.97 8.65 10.02
C GLY A 466 1.54 7.35 9.48
N LEU A 467 1.59 7.20 8.15
CA LEU A 467 2.20 6.04 7.50
C LEU A 467 3.71 5.97 7.76
N ALA A 468 4.43 7.08 7.60
CA ALA A 468 5.86 7.10 7.86
C ALA A 468 6.20 6.80 9.35
N LEU A 469 5.39 7.29 10.29
CA LEU A 469 5.52 6.94 11.69
C LEU A 469 5.21 5.47 11.95
N PHE A 470 4.16 4.94 11.31
CA PHE A 470 3.81 3.53 11.40
C PHE A 470 4.98 2.64 10.92
N GLU A 471 5.51 2.89 9.73
CA GLU A 471 6.66 2.15 9.17
C GLU A 471 7.94 2.32 10.02
N THR A 472 8.06 3.42 10.77
CA THR A 472 9.19 3.63 11.67
C THR A 472 9.04 2.82 12.96
N ILE A 473 7.80 2.56 13.41
CA ILE A 473 7.52 1.83 14.65
C ILE A 473 7.45 0.32 14.38
N PHE A 474 6.76 -0.08 13.33
CA PHE A 474 6.51 -1.47 12.94
C PHE A 474 7.38 -1.90 11.75
#